data_e4feb355aa0822c4509057638e91e998
#
_entry.id   e4feb355aa0822c4509057638e91e998
#
_cell.length_a   1.000
_cell.length_b   1.000
_cell.length_c   1.000
_cell.angle_alpha   90.00
_cell.angle_beta   90.00
_cell.angle_gamma   90.00
#
_symmetry.space_group_name_H-M   'P 1'
#
loop_
_entity.id
_entity.type
_entity.pdbx_description
1 polymer ?
#
loop_
_entity_poly.entity_id
_entity_poly.type
_entity_poly.pdbx_seq_one_letter_code
_entity_poly.pdbx_strand_id
1 'polypeptide(L)'
;LKKRLAHTHCRHAVVGISGGLDSTLALLVTVRAFDMLDMDRKQIMAVTMPCFGTTDRTYHNACELVHRLGATLEEVDIKEAVTLHFSDIGQDPSKHDVTYENGQARERTQVLMDIANRLGGMVIGTGDMSELALGWATYNGDHMSMYGVNASVPKTLVRHLVRYCADTADSQTLKETLLDILDTPVSPELIPPEDGEISQKTEDLVGPYELHDFFLYHILRFGRHPAKVYRLALQAFEGVYDAATILRWLKTFYRRFFAQQFKRSCLPDGPKVGSVAVSPRGDLRMPSDACAALWMQELDEIVE
;
A
#
# COMPACT_ATOMS: atom_id res chain seq x y z
N LEU A 1 -15.22 0.53 -7.56
CA LEU A 1 -14.67 -0.27 -8.66
C LEU A 1 -15.78 -0.70 -9.64
N LYS A 2 -16.91 -1.28 -9.19
CA LYS A 2 -18.04 -1.69 -10.06
C LYS A 2 -18.41 -0.63 -11.11
N LYS A 3 -18.66 0.62 -10.65
CA LYS A 3 -18.99 1.73 -11.56
C LYS A 3 -17.87 2.03 -12.58
N ARG A 4 -16.61 1.93 -12.16
CA ARG A 4 -15.46 2.20 -13.03
C ARG A 4 -15.34 1.15 -14.13
N LEU A 5 -15.41 -0.14 -13.77
CA LEU A 5 -15.39 -1.25 -14.73
C LEU A 5 -16.54 -1.14 -15.75
N ALA A 6 -17.76 -0.90 -15.27
CA ALA A 6 -18.93 -0.73 -16.15
C ALA A 6 -18.78 0.46 -17.11
N HIS A 7 -18.23 1.60 -16.62
CA HIS A 7 -18.04 2.81 -17.43
C HIS A 7 -16.96 2.64 -18.50
N THR A 8 -15.86 1.98 -18.17
CA THR A 8 -14.73 1.77 -19.10
C THR A 8 -14.92 0.56 -20.02
N HIS A 9 -15.94 -0.25 -19.77
CA HIS A 9 -16.21 -1.51 -20.46
C HIS A 9 -15.03 -2.52 -20.38
N CYS A 10 -14.13 -2.35 -19.40
CA CYS A 10 -13.06 -3.31 -19.16
C CYS A 10 -13.63 -4.65 -18.70
N ARG A 11 -13.20 -5.72 -19.37
CA ARG A 11 -13.62 -7.10 -19.05
C ARG A 11 -12.63 -7.81 -18.15
N HIS A 12 -11.40 -7.32 -18.05
CA HIS A 12 -10.35 -7.88 -17.21
C HIS A 12 -9.93 -6.87 -16.16
N ALA A 13 -9.58 -7.35 -14.97
CA ALA A 13 -8.85 -6.62 -13.95
C ALA A 13 -7.50 -7.30 -13.73
N VAL A 14 -6.44 -6.50 -13.61
CA VAL A 14 -5.08 -6.99 -13.34
C VAL A 14 -4.66 -6.48 -11.97
N VAL A 15 -4.29 -7.37 -11.06
CA VAL A 15 -3.93 -7.06 -9.68
C VAL A 15 -2.57 -7.68 -9.37
N GLY A 16 -1.59 -6.88 -8.98
CA GLY A 16 -0.35 -7.40 -8.41
C GLY A 16 -0.63 -8.00 -7.03
N ILE A 17 -0.28 -9.26 -6.82
CA ILE A 17 -0.51 -9.96 -5.56
C ILE A 17 0.81 -10.35 -4.91
N SER A 18 1.10 -9.76 -3.76
CA SER A 18 2.31 -10.05 -2.98
C SER A 18 2.08 -11.03 -1.83
N GLY A 19 0.82 -11.28 -1.47
CA GLY A 19 0.47 -12.00 -0.24
C GLY A 19 0.39 -11.09 1.00
N GLY A 20 0.60 -9.79 0.84
CA GLY A 20 0.41 -8.78 1.90
C GLY A 20 -1.02 -8.25 1.98
N LEU A 21 -1.30 -7.48 3.05
CA LEU A 21 -2.65 -6.99 3.38
C LEU A 21 -3.29 -6.15 2.27
N ASP A 22 -2.53 -5.25 1.65
CA ASP A 22 -3.07 -4.28 0.70
C ASP A 22 -3.49 -4.95 -0.61
N SER A 23 -2.65 -5.83 -1.14
CA SER A 23 -2.97 -6.62 -2.33
C SER A 23 -4.14 -7.58 -2.06
N THR A 24 -4.21 -8.14 -0.86
CA THR A 24 -5.33 -8.97 -0.40
C THR A 24 -6.64 -8.20 -0.42
N LEU A 25 -6.70 -7.02 0.20
CA LEU A 25 -7.92 -6.19 0.20
C LEU A 25 -8.30 -5.79 -1.23
N ALA A 26 -7.32 -5.39 -2.05
CA ALA A 26 -7.58 -5.01 -3.44
C ALA A 26 -8.17 -6.17 -4.25
N LEU A 27 -7.68 -7.39 -4.07
CA LEU A 27 -8.22 -8.58 -4.71
C LEU A 27 -9.64 -8.91 -4.23
N LEU A 28 -9.90 -8.85 -2.91
CA LEU A 28 -11.23 -9.07 -2.32
C LEU A 28 -12.26 -8.06 -2.86
N VAL A 29 -11.89 -6.78 -2.95
CA VAL A 29 -12.73 -5.72 -3.53
C VAL A 29 -12.99 -5.98 -5.02
N THR A 30 -11.98 -6.47 -5.75
CA THR A 30 -12.09 -6.77 -7.18
C THR A 30 -13.03 -7.94 -7.42
N VAL A 31 -12.88 -9.03 -6.68
CA VAL A 31 -13.78 -10.19 -6.72
C VAL A 31 -15.22 -9.75 -6.43
N ARG A 32 -15.43 -8.98 -5.36
CA ARG A 32 -16.77 -8.47 -5.04
C ARG A 32 -17.37 -7.61 -6.14
N ALA A 33 -16.55 -6.78 -6.80
CA ALA A 33 -17.02 -5.95 -7.91
C ALA A 33 -17.41 -6.80 -9.14
N PHE A 34 -16.67 -7.86 -9.42
CA PHE A 34 -16.98 -8.82 -10.51
C PHE A 34 -18.27 -9.58 -10.23
N ASP A 35 -18.44 -10.11 -9.01
CA ASP A 35 -19.70 -10.76 -8.59
C ASP A 35 -20.92 -9.82 -8.75
N MET A 36 -20.77 -8.55 -8.37
CA MET A 36 -21.84 -7.54 -8.50
C MET A 36 -22.15 -7.15 -9.95
N LEU A 37 -21.31 -7.52 -10.91
CA LEU A 37 -21.47 -7.27 -12.35
C LEU A 37 -21.81 -8.55 -13.12
N ASP A 38 -21.97 -9.67 -12.44
CA ASP A 38 -22.14 -11.01 -13.01
C ASP A 38 -21.01 -11.36 -14.02
N MET A 39 -19.78 -10.90 -13.72
CA MET A 39 -18.58 -11.18 -14.50
C MET A 39 -17.84 -12.40 -13.96
N ASP A 40 -17.24 -13.19 -14.86
CA ASP A 40 -16.46 -14.36 -14.46
C ASP A 40 -15.19 -13.94 -13.73
N ARG A 41 -15.00 -14.47 -12.52
CA ARG A 41 -13.80 -14.22 -11.69
C ARG A 41 -12.52 -14.67 -12.39
N LYS A 42 -12.57 -15.58 -13.34
CA LYS A 42 -11.42 -15.97 -14.19
C LYS A 42 -10.87 -14.83 -15.05
N GLN A 43 -11.62 -13.76 -15.23
CA GLN A 43 -11.15 -12.54 -15.89
C GLN A 43 -10.38 -11.60 -14.94
N ILE A 44 -10.23 -11.95 -13.66
CA ILE A 44 -9.32 -11.29 -12.72
C ILE A 44 -7.97 -11.98 -12.83
N MET A 45 -6.98 -11.26 -13.38
CA MET A 45 -5.60 -11.70 -13.47
C MET A 45 -4.85 -11.23 -12.22
N ALA A 46 -4.64 -12.12 -11.28
CA ALA A 46 -3.81 -11.89 -10.11
C ALA A 46 -2.38 -12.31 -10.45
N VAL A 47 -1.48 -11.34 -10.50
CA VAL A 47 -0.10 -11.55 -10.97
C VAL A 47 0.84 -11.54 -9.78
N THR A 48 1.51 -12.66 -9.50
CA THR A 48 2.61 -12.72 -8.56
C THR A 48 3.93 -12.57 -9.31
N MET A 49 4.83 -11.74 -8.76
CA MET A 49 6.08 -11.38 -9.41
C MET A 49 7.24 -11.57 -8.44
N PRO A 50 7.67 -12.83 -8.20
CA PRO A 50 8.78 -13.11 -7.31
C PRO A 50 10.04 -12.36 -7.74
N CYS A 51 10.76 -11.81 -6.75
CA CYS A 51 12.05 -11.18 -6.92
C CYS A 51 12.94 -11.46 -5.69
N PHE A 52 13.97 -10.69 -5.48
CA PHE A 52 14.99 -10.94 -4.48
C PHE A 52 14.48 -10.95 -3.02
N GLY A 53 13.45 -10.17 -2.72
CA GLY A 53 12.89 -10.02 -1.36
C GLY A 53 11.66 -10.88 -1.06
N THR A 54 11.17 -11.67 -2.01
CA THR A 54 9.97 -12.48 -1.83
C THR A 54 10.25 -13.67 -0.89
N THR A 55 9.40 -13.84 0.14
CA THR A 55 9.48 -14.97 1.08
C THR A 55 8.55 -16.12 0.68
N ASP A 56 8.86 -17.33 1.07
CA ASP A 56 8.03 -18.51 0.78
C ASP A 56 6.62 -18.38 1.39
N ARG A 57 6.50 -17.79 2.57
CA ARG A 57 5.21 -17.60 3.26
C ARG A 57 4.29 -16.65 2.47
N THR A 58 4.78 -15.49 2.09
CA THR A 58 3.98 -14.51 1.36
C THR A 58 3.64 -14.98 -0.04
N TYR A 59 4.56 -15.65 -0.72
CA TYR A 59 4.31 -16.29 -2.00
C TYR A 59 3.21 -17.35 -1.91
N HIS A 60 3.31 -18.26 -0.92
CA HIS A 60 2.28 -19.27 -0.70
C HIS A 60 0.91 -18.66 -0.40
N ASN A 61 0.86 -17.66 0.46
CA ASN A 61 -0.36 -16.93 0.80
C ASN A 61 -1.00 -16.26 -0.45
N ALA A 62 -0.18 -15.67 -1.32
CA ALA A 62 -0.66 -15.07 -2.57
C ALA A 62 -1.32 -16.13 -3.47
N CYS A 63 -0.64 -17.25 -3.70
CA CYS A 63 -1.14 -18.33 -4.57
C CYS A 63 -2.42 -18.95 -4.02
N GLU A 64 -2.45 -19.27 -2.72
CA GLU A 64 -3.59 -19.89 -2.06
C GLU A 64 -4.81 -18.94 -2.07
N LEU A 65 -4.61 -17.66 -1.76
CA LEU A 65 -5.68 -16.67 -1.78
C LEU A 65 -6.35 -16.58 -3.17
N VAL A 66 -5.55 -16.47 -4.23
CA VAL A 66 -6.04 -16.37 -5.61
C VAL A 66 -6.85 -17.61 -5.99
N HIS A 67 -6.32 -18.80 -5.66
CA HIS A 67 -6.99 -20.05 -5.91
C HIS A 67 -8.35 -20.13 -5.19
N ARG A 68 -8.38 -19.78 -3.88
CA ARG A 68 -9.62 -19.82 -3.07
C ARG A 68 -10.69 -18.83 -3.55
N LEU A 69 -10.26 -17.70 -4.06
CA LEU A 69 -11.19 -16.70 -4.61
C LEU A 69 -11.66 -17.01 -6.04
N GLY A 70 -11.07 -18.01 -6.70
CA GLY A 70 -11.44 -18.43 -8.05
C GLY A 70 -10.94 -17.50 -9.16
N ALA A 71 -10.00 -16.62 -8.87
CA ALA A 71 -9.34 -15.77 -9.88
C ALA A 71 -8.29 -16.57 -10.68
N THR A 72 -7.72 -15.97 -11.70
CA THR A 72 -6.62 -16.56 -12.49
C THR A 72 -5.28 -16.08 -11.91
N LEU A 73 -4.42 -17.02 -11.53
CA LEU A 73 -3.06 -16.74 -11.13
C LEU A 73 -2.14 -16.73 -12.35
N GLU A 74 -1.34 -15.69 -12.50
CA GLU A 74 -0.21 -15.63 -13.43
C GLU A 74 1.06 -15.34 -12.62
N GLU A 75 2.11 -16.12 -12.88
CA GLU A 75 3.43 -15.91 -12.24
C GLU A 75 4.41 -15.38 -13.26
N VAL A 76 5.08 -14.30 -12.93
CA VAL A 76 6.14 -13.70 -13.75
C VAL A 76 7.37 -13.52 -12.88
N ASP A 77 8.40 -14.37 -13.05
CA ASP A 77 9.70 -14.16 -12.41
C ASP A 77 10.40 -12.98 -13.08
N ILE A 78 10.59 -11.90 -12.32
CA ILE A 78 11.19 -10.67 -12.83
C ILE A 78 12.68 -10.55 -12.55
N LYS A 79 13.33 -11.56 -11.94
CA LYS A 79 14.73 -11.49 -11.51
C LYS A 79 15.70 -11.23 -12.68
N GLU A 80 15.50 -11.91 -13.80
CA GLU A 80 16.37 -11.74 -14.97
C GLU A 80 16.21 -10.34 -15.57
N ALA A 81 14.97 -9.85 -15.72
CA ALA A 81 14.69 -8.50 -16.24
C ALA A 81 15.31 -7.41 -15.35
N VAL A 82 15.13 -7.51 -14.03
CA VAL A 82 15.72 -6.58 -13.07
C VAL A 82 17.25 -6.65 -13.08
N THR A 83 17.82 -7.86 -13.16
CA THR A 83 19.29 -8.04 -13.22
C THR A 83 19.87 -7.40 -14.49
N LEU A 84 19.23 -7.59 -15.63
CA LEU A 84 19.63 -6.95 -16.89
C LEU A 84 19.55 -5.42 -16.78
N HIS A 85 18.44 -4.91 -16.26
CA HIS A 85 18.27 -3.48 -16.03
C HIS A 85 19.36 -2.90 -15.12
N PHE A 86 19.71 -3.59 -14.01
CA PHE A 86 20.82 -3.14 -13.15
C PHE A 86 22.15 -3.09 -13.90
N SER A 87 22.43 -4.09 -14.74
CA SER A 87 23.62 -4.07 -15.60
C SER A 87 23.63 -2.87 -16.54
N ASP A 88 22.50 -2.56 -17.20
CA ASP A 88 22.39 -1.48 -18.17
C ASP A 88 22.62 -0.10 -17.55
N ILE A 89 22.18 0.11 -16.29
CA ILE A 89 22.34 1.39 -15.58
C ILE A 89 23.60 1.46 -14.70
N GLY A 90 24.39 0.38 -14.62
CA GLY A 90 25.59 0.31 -13.79
C GLY A 90 25.32 0.23 -12.29
N GLN A 91 24.15 -0.28 -11.88
CA GLN A 91 23.82 -0.53 -10.48
C GLN A 91 24.56 -1.76 -9.97
N ASP A 92 25.27 -1.61 -8.86
CA ASP A 92 25.90 -2.73 -8.16
C ASP A 92 24.83 -3.57 -7.42
N PRO A 93 24.61 -4.84 -7.80
CA PRO A 93 23.57 -5.69 -7.18
C PRO A 93 23.79 -5.96 -5.69
N SER A 94 25.01 -5.79 -5.18
CA SER A 94 25.34 -5.93 -3.76
C SER A 94 24.88 -4.73 -2.90
N LYS A 95 24.55 -3.60 -3.54
CA LYS A 95 24.08 -2.41 -2.86
C LYS A 95 22.56 -2.37 -2.84
N HIS A 96 21.98 -2.75 -1.70
CA HIS A 96 20.54 -2.75 -1.47
C HIS A 96 20.05 -1.33 -1.12
N ASP A 97 20.29 -0.38 -2.01
CA ASP A 97 19.87 1.02 -1.87
C ASP A 97 18.53 1.31 -2.54
N VAL A 98 18.12 2.57 -2.53
CA VAL A 98 16.85 3.02 -3.13
C VAL A 98 16.75 2.69 -4.63
N THR A 99 17.87 2.58 -5.36
CA THR A 99 17.86 2.19 -6.78
C THR A 99 17.51 0.71 -6.92
N TYR A 100 18.10 -0.11 -6.06
CA TYR A 100 17.82 -1.55 -6.01
C TYR A 100 16.35 -1.85 -5.70
N GLU A 101 15.76 -1.17 -4.71
CA GLU A 101 14.34 -1.33 -4.37
C GLU A 101 13.42 -0.80 -5.48
N ASN A 102 13.67 0.42 -5.95
CA ASN A 102 12.82 1.07 -6.94
C ASN A 102 12.87 0.39 -8.31
N GLY A 103 13.99 -0.21 -8.70
CA GLY A 103 14.11 -0.98 -9.94
C GLY A 103 13.12 -2.14 -9.97
N GLN A 104 13.07 -2.91 -8.90
CA GLN A 104 12.13 -4.04 -8.77
C GLN A 104 10.65 -3.58 -8.78
N ALA A 105 10.34 -2.51 -8.04
CA ALA A 105 8.97 -1.99 -7.96
C ALA A 105 8.47 -1.46 -9.32
N ARG A 106 9.34 -0.82 -10.12
CA ARG A 106 8.98 -0.33 -11.46
C ARG A 106 8.81 -1.46 -12.45
N GLU A 107 9.64 -2.50 -12.39
CA GLU A 107 9.49 -3.69 -13.25
C GLU A 107 8.14 -4.36 -13.00
N ARG A 108 7.75 -4.56 -11.74
CA ARG A 108 6.41 -5.07 -11.41
C ARG A 108 5.30 -4.21 -12.01
N THR A 109 5.41 -2.90 -11.94
CA THR A 109 4.41 -1.99 -12.49
C THR A 109 4.33 -2.08 -14.02
N GLN A 110 5.48 -2.15 -14.70
CA GLN A 110 5.54 -2.33 -16.15
C GLN A 110 4.83 -3.62 -16.57
N VAL A 111 5.15 -4.75 -15.94
CA VAL A 111 4.52 -6.05 -16.21
C VAL A 111 2.99 -5.97 -16.07
N LEU A 112 2.49 -5.37 -14.98
CA LEU A 112 1.04 -5.24 -14.76
C LEU A 112 0.37 -4.39 -15.83
N MET A 113 0.98 -3.26 -16.20
CA MET A 113 0.44 -2.36 -17.22
C MET A 113 0.38 -3.02 -18.60
N ASP A 114 1.42 -3.77 -18.98
CA ASP A 114 1.50 -4.43 -20.28
C ASP A 114 0.55 -5.65 -20.35
N ILE A 115 0.38 -6.39 -19.26
CA ILE A 115 -0.66 -7.44 -19.18
C ILE A 115 -2.05 -6.80 -19.33
N ALA A 116 -2.32 -5.69 -18.67
CA ALA A 116 -3.61 -5.00 -18.80
C ALA A 116 -3.84 -4.51 -20.23
N ASN A 117 -2.83 -3.99 -20.92
CA ASN A 117 -2.91 -3.58 -22.32
C ASN A 117 -3.21 -4.79 -23.22
N ARG A 118 -2.51 -5.91 -23.04
CA ARG A 118 -2.71 -7.15 -23.79
C ARG A 118 -4.13 -7.69 -23.67
N LEU A 119 -4.74 -7.56 -22.48
CA LEU A 119 -6.06 -8.11 -22.17
C LEU A 119 -7.20 -7.09 -22.39
N GLY A 120 -6.91 -5.83 -22.70
CA GLY A 120 -7.91 -4.76 -22.69
C GLY A 120 -8.52 -4.55 -21.29
N GLY A 121 -7.70 -4.69 -20.27
CA GLY A 121 -8.08 -4.68 -18.86
C GLY A 121 -7.71 -3.40 -18.14
N MET A 122 -7.86 -3.43 -16.82
CA MET A 122 -7.56 -2.32 -15.92
C MET A 122 -6.64 -2.80 -14.80
N VAL A 123 -5.52 -2.10 -14.57
CA VAL A 123 -4.67 -2.32 -13.39
C VAL A 123 -5.33 -1.73 -12.16
N ILE A 124 -5.55 -2.58 -11.17
CA ILE A 124 -6.11 -2.21 -9.87
C ILE A 124 -4.97 -1.95 -8.90
N GLY A 125 -4.89 -0.71 -8.39
CA GLY A 125 -3.87 -0.31 -7.43
C GLY A 125 -4.17 -0.80 -6.03
N THR A 126 -3.13 -1.21 -5.34
CA THR A 126 -3.18 -1.81 -4.01
C THR A 126 -2.80 -0.84 -2.89
N GLY A 127 -2.03 0.23 -3.17
CA GLY A 127 -1.53 1.17 -2.17
C GLY A 127 -2.63 1.81 -1.34
N ASP A 128 -2.46 1.82 -0.03
CA ASP A 128 -3.41 2.38 0.92
C ASP A 128 -3.17 3.88 1.22
N MET A 129 -4.10 4.50 1.95
CA MET A 129 -4.03 5.92 2.24
C MET A 129 -2.84 6.29 3.15
N SER A 130 -2.46 5.43 4.07
CA SER A 130 -1.37 5.69 5.03
C SER A 130 -0.01 5.69 4.34
N GLU A 131 0.22 4.73 3.44
CA GLU A 131 1.41 4.70 2.59
C GLU A 131 1.47 5.92 1.67
N LEU A 132 0.35 6.29 1.05
CA LEU A 132 0.27 7.48 0.20
C LEU A 132 0.50 8.77 0.99
N ALA A 133 0.04 8.86 2.24
CA ALA A 133 0.28 10.01 3.10
C ALA A 133 1.75 10.15 3.48
N LEU A 134 2.42 9.05 3.84
CA LEU A 134 3.83 9.00 4.19
C LEU A 134 4.77 9.00 2.98
N GLY A 135 4.24 8.81 1.77
CA GLY A 135 5.02 8.59 0.55
C GLY A 135 5.86 7.31 0.62
N TRP A 136 5.37 6.29 1.34
CA TRP A 136 5.99 4.98 1.44
C TRP A 136 5.61 4.13 0.24
N ALA A 137 6.07 4.52 -0.91
CA ALA A 137 5.88 3.87 -2.19
C ALA A 137 6.93 4.35 -3.18
N THR A 138 7.25 3.53 -4.17
CA THR A 138 8.15 3.90 -5.26
C THR A 138 7.43 4.81 -6.26
N TYR A 139 7.99 6.00 -6.50
CA TYR A 139 7.49 6.91 -7.55
C TYR A 139 7.53 6.24 -8.92
N ASN A 140 6.41 6.27 -9.66
CA ASN A 140 6.21 5.54 -10.92
C ASN A 140 6.48 4.03 -10.80
N GLY A 141 6.26 3.46 -9.62
CA GLY A 141 6.29 2.03 -9.35
C GLY A 141 4.95 1.60 -8.75
N ASP A 142 5.00 0.98 -7.59
CA ASP A 142 3.85 0.41 -6.88
C ASP A 142 2.75 1.44 -6.52
N HIS A 143 3.05 2.75 -6.50
CA HIS A 143 2.02 3.78 -6.31
C HIS A 143 1.18 4.04 -7.57
N MET A 144 1.57 3.53 -8.73
CA MET A 144 0.86 3.73 -10.00
C MET A 144 -0.10 2.59 -10.32
N SER A 145 -1.26 2.97 -10.83
CA SER A 145 -2.29 2.06 -11.32
C SER A 145 -3.28 2.81 -12.20
N MET A 146 -4.25 2.10 -12.75
CA MET A 146 -5.35 2.72 -13.49
C MET A 146 -6.53 3.09 -12.57
N TYR A 147 -6.67 2.40 -11.42
CA TYR A 147 -7.66 2.71 -10.39
C TYR A 147 -7.22 2.16 -9.03
N GLY A 148 -6.94 3.05 -8.06
CA GLY A 148 -6.50 2.68 -6.71
C GLY A 148 -7.66 2.43 -5.76
N VAL A 149 -8.04 1.17 -5.54
CA VAL A 149 -9.21 0.83 -4.72
C VAL A 149 -9.02 1.12 -3.23
N ASN A 150 -7.79 1.04 -2.73
CA ASN A 150 -7.44 1.30 -1.33
C ASN A 150 -6.99 2.76 -1.07
N ALA A 151 -6.94 3.62 -2.07
CA ALA A 151 -6.32 4.96 -1.99
C ALA A 151 -6.87 5.88 -0.89
N SER A 152 -8.05 5.62 -0.35
CA SER A 152 -8.62 6.35 0.79
C SER A 152 -8.96 5.45 1.98
N VAL A 153 -8.37 4.26 2.05
CA VAL A 153 -8.50 3.33 3.16
C VAL A 153 -7.20 3.35 3.97
N PRO A 154 -7.20 3.79 5.25
CA PRO A 154 -5.99 3.76 6.06
C PRO A 154 -5.57 2.34 6.42
N LYS A 155 -4.28 2.10 6.66
CA LYS A 155 -3.70 0.77 6.94
C LYS A 155 -4.43 0.04 8.09
N THR A 156 -4.80 0.76 9.14
CA THR A 156 -5.56 0.19 10.26
C THR A 156 -6.93 -0.32 9.82
N LEU A 157 -7.61 0.40 8.92
CA LEU A 157 -8.88 -0.05 8.36
C LEU A 157 -8.71 -1.20 7.36
N VAL A 158 -7.61 -1.25 6.60
CA VAL A 158 -7.28 -2.40 5.74
C VAL A 158 -7.26 -3.69 6.57
N ARG A 159 -6.56 -3.69 7.72
CA ARG A 159 -6.54 -4.84 8.65
C ARG A 159 -7.93 -5.24 9.11
N HIS A 160 -8.76 -4.29 9.51
CA HIS A 160 -10.14 -4.54 9.94
C HIS A 160 -11.01 -5.12 8.83
N LEU A 161 -10.88 -4.62 7.60
CA LEU A 161 -11.65 -5.12 6.46
C LEU A 161 -11.24 -6.54 6.07
N VAL A 162 -9.94 -6.85 6.06
CA VAL A 162 -9.46 -8.22 5.81
C VAL A 162 -9.92 -9.15 6.94
N ARG A 163 -9.87 -8.71 8.20
CA ARG A 163 -10.43 -9.47 9.35
C ARG A 163 -11.92 -9.74 9.17
N TYR A 164 -12.68 -8.73 8.79
CA TYR A 164 -14.10 -8.89 8.51
C TYR A 164 -14.36 -9.93 7.41
N CYS A 165 -13.58 -9.90 6.33
CA CYS A 165 -13.68 -10.89 5.26
C CYS A 165 -13.32 -12.30 5.76
N ALA A 166 -12.33 -12.44 6.64
CA ALA A 166 -11.99 -13.72 7.26
C ALA A 166 -13.13 -14.24 8.16
N ASP A 167 -13.73 -13.36 8.97
CA ASP A 167 -14.80 -13.74 9.91
C ASP A 167 -16.12 -14.08 9.20
N THR A 168 -16.33 -13.55 7.99
CA THR A 168 -17.53 -13.78 7.16
C THR A 168 -17.30 -14.72 5.98
N ALA A 169 -16.11 -15.36 5.91
CA ALA A 169 -15.80 -16.29 4.81
C ALA A 169 -16.65 -17.56 4.89
N ASP A 170 -17.21 -17.96 3.74
CA ASP A 170 -17.99 -19.19 3.61
C ASP A 170 -17.13 -20.47 3.69
N SER A 171 -15.81 -20.34 3.47
CA SER A 171 -14.82 -21.43 3.47
C SER A 171 -13.86 -21.30 4.63
N GLN A 172 -13.70 -22.36 5.41
CA GLN A 172 -12.72 -22.43 6.51
C GLN A 172 -11.29 -22.21 6.02
N THR A 173 -10.95 -22.76 4.86
CA THR A 173 -9.60 -22.62 4.27
C THR A 173 -9.33 -21.17 3.83
N LEU A 174 -10.30 -20.47 3.24
CA LEU A 174 -10.16 -19.04 2.92
C LEU A 174 -9.96 -18.21 4.21
N LYS A 175 -10.73 -18.53 5.26
CA LYS A 175 -10.57 -17.88 6.57
C LYS A 175 -9.15 -18.05 7.11
N GLU A 176 -8.62 -19.27 7.10
CA GLU A 176 -7.26 -19.58 7.57
C GLU A 176 -6.20 -18.81 6.78
N THR A 177 -6.30 -18.77 5.45
CA THR A 177 -5.39 -18.00 4.60
C THR A 177 -5.43 -16.51 4.94
N LEU A 178 -6.64 -15.93 5.11
CA LEU A 178 -6.77 -14.51 5.47
C LEU A 178 -6.23 -14.20 6.88
N LEU A 179 -6.36 -15.13 7.83
CA LEU A 179 -5.81 -14.97 9.17
C LEU A 179 -4.28 -15.06 9.15
N ASP A 180 -3.69 -15.95 8.34
CA ASP A 180 -2.23 -16.01 8.20
C ASP A 180 -1.65 -14.74 7.56
N ILE A 181 -2.34 -14.18 6.55
CA ILE A 181 -1.98 -12.88 5.97
C ILE A 181 -2.03 -11.77 7.02
N LEU A 182 -3.05 -11.75 7.88
CA LEU A 182 -3.18 -10.77 8.98
C LEU A 182 -2.06 -10.87 10.01
N ASP A 183 -1.51 -12.06 10.21
CA ASP A 183 -0.42 -12.35 11.16
C ASP A 183 0.97 -12.11 10.54
N THR A 184 1.03 -11.90 9.23
CA THR A 184 2.28 -11.61 8.53
C THR A 184 2.71 -10.14 8.75
N PRO A 185 3.96 -9.87 9.15
CA PRO A 185 4.47 -8.50 9.30
C PRO A 185 4.40 -7.72 7.98
N VAL A 186 4.11 -6.42 8.08
CA VAL A 186 4.10 -5.52 6.91
C VAL A 186 5.53 -5.25 6.45
N SER A 187 5.84 -5.59 5.20
CA SER A 187 7.15 -5.41 4.58
C SER A 187 7.01 -5.07 3.10
N PRO A 188 7.89 -4.23 2.53
CA PRO A 188 7.92 -3.99 1.08
C PRO A 188 8.48 -5.18 0.29
N GLU A 189 9.13 -6.15 0.93
CA GLU A 189 9.72 -7.36 0.31
C GLU A 189 10.63 -7.07 -0.91
N LEU A 190 11.44 -6.03 -0.79
CA LEU A 190 12.38 -5.60 -1.85
C LEU A 190 13.83 -5.95 -1.54
N ILE A 191 14.16 -6.12 -0.25
CA ILE A 191 15.49 -6.53 0.23
C ILE A 191 15.45 -8.05 0.52
N PRO A 192 16.52 -8.78 0.16
CA PRO A 192 16.60 -10.22 0.42
C PRO A 192 16.35 -10.54 1.90
N PRO A 193 15.60 -11.62 2.20
CA PRO A 193 15.37 -12.05 3.58
C PRO A 193 16.68 -12.49 4.24
N GLU A 194 16.79 -12.31 5.55
CA GLU A 194 17.85 -12.88 6.38
C GLU A 194 17.32 -14.15 7.04
N ASP A 195 18.03 -15.28 6.87
CA ASP A 195 17.64 -16.59 7.40
C ASP A 195 16.17 -17.02 7.08
N GLY A 196 15.64 -16.57 5.94
CA GLY A 196 14.24 -16.83 5.54
C GLY A 196 13.19 -15.95 6.19
N GLU A 197 13.59 -15.06 7.09
CA GLU A 197 12.71 -14.11 7.78
C GLU A 197 12.74 -12.73 7.08
N ILE A 198 11.64 -11.99 7.23
CA ILE A 198 11.53 -10.62 6.70
C ILE A 198 12.58 -9.73 7.36
N SER A 199 13.56 -9.27 6.57
CA SER A 199 14.67 -8.42 7.05
C SER A 199 14.26 -6.97 7.30
N GLN A 200 13.20 -6.48 6.64
CA GLN A 200 12.76 -5.09 6.71
C GLN A 200 11.28 -4.98 7.12
N LYS A 201 11.03 -4.59 8.36
CA LYS A 201 9.66 -4.27 8.81
C LYS A 201 9.39 -2.79 8.60
N THR A 202 8.31 -2.49 7.88
CA THR A 202 7.94 -1.11 7.55
C THR A 202 7.76 -0.24 8.79
N GLU A 203 7.10 -0.75 9.84
CA GLU A 203 6.83 0.02 11.05
C GLU A 203 8.09 0.36 11.88
N ASP A 204 9.18 -0.39 11.73
CA ASP A 204 10.47 -0.04 12.37
C ASP A 204 11.10 1.20 11.71
N LEU A 205 10.83 1.44 10.43
CA LEU A 205 11.38 2.53 9.64
C LEU A 205 10.52 3.79 9.64
N VAL A 206 9.21 3.63 9.51
CA VAL A 206 8.29 4.78 9.39
C VAL A 206 7.46 5.02 10.65
N GLY A 207 7.37 4.04 11.55
CA GLY A 207 6.58 4.08 12.77
C GLY A 207 5.23 3.35 12.66
N PRO A 208 4.56 3.16 13.81
CA PRO A 208 3.28 2.47 13.89
C PRO A 208 2.19 3.16 13.06
N TYR A 209 1.54 2.40 12.19
CA TYR A 209 0.48 2.94 11.34
C TYR A 209 -0.71 3.49 12.12
N GLU A 210 -1.02 2.95 13.28
CA GLU A 210 -2.11 3.47 14.10
C GLU A 210 -1.89 4.92 14.57
N LEU A 211 -0.63 5.30 14.86
CA LEU A 211 -0.27 6.69 15.14
C LEU A 211 -0.41 7.55 13.89
N HIS A 212 0.08 7.10 12.75
CA HIS A 212 0.01 7.85 11.50
C HIS A 212 -1.43 8.07 11.03
N ASP A 213 -2.29 7.05 11.13
CA ASP A 213 -3.70 7.14 10.77
C ASP A 213 -4.45 8.11 11.70
N PHE A 214 -4.12 8.10 12.98
CA PHE A 214 -4.64 9.08 13.93
C PHE A 214 -4.21 10.50 13.58
N PHE A 215 -2.91 10.72 13.31
CA PHE A 215 -2.39 12.04 12.93
C PHE A 215 -3.06 12.53 11.64
N LEU A 216 -3.09 11.68 10.62
CA LEU A 216 -3.67 11.99 9.32
C LEU A 216 -5.14 12.42 9.44
N TYR A 217 -5.92 11.68 10.22
CA TYR A 217 -7.33 11.99 10.46
C TYR A 217 -7.51 13.36 11.12
N HIS A 218 -6.74 13.64 12.17
CA HIS A 218 -6.87 14.92 12.88
C HIS A 218 -6.40 16.12 12.07
N ILE A 219 -5.39 15.94 11.24
CA ILE A 219 -4.83 16.99 10.38
C ILE A 219 -5.78 17.27 9.23
N LEU A 220 -6.18 16.27 8.46
CA LEU A 220 -6.95 16.49 7.25
C LEU A 220 -8.45 16.72 7.53
N ARG A 221 -9.01 16.05 8.53
CA ARG A 221 -10.44 16.22 8.86
C ARG A 221 -10.75 17.50 9.61
N PHE A 222 -9.86 17.92 10.48
CA PHE A 222 -10.11 19.02 11.42
C PHE A 222 -9.14 20.20 11.28
N GLY A 223 -8.08 20.10 10.47
CA GLY A 223 -7.07 21.15 10.33
C GLY A 223 -6.34 21.45 11.63
N ARG A 224 -6.16 20.46 12.49
CA ARG A 224 -5.56 20.68 13.83
C ARG A 224 -4.05 20.93 13.72
N HIS A 225 -3.57 21.88 14.51
CA HIS A 225 -2.15 22.18 14.66
C HIS A 225 -1.38 21.04 15.36
N PRO A 226 -0.08 20.90 15.09
CA PRO A 226 0.76 19.81 15.61
C PRO A 226 0.68 19.62 17.12
N ALA A 227 0.81 20.68 17.92
CA ALA A 227 0.73 20.61 19.37
C ALA A 227 -0.66 20.11 19.87
N LYS A 228 -1.74 20.42 19.14
CA LYS A 228 -3.07 19.90 19.49
C LYS A 228 -3.17 18.40 19.12
N VAL A 229 -2.63 17.98 17.97
CA VAL A 229 -2.60 16.57 17.57
C VAL A 229 -1.80 15.76 18.59
N TYR A 230 -0.64 16.26 19.01
CA TYR A 230 0.19 15.62 20.03
C TYR A 230 -0.57 15.39 21.35
N ARG A 231 -1.20 16.45 21.92
CA ARG A 231 -1.99 16.32 23.16
C ARG A 231 -3.15 15.32 23.05
N LEU A 232 -3.81 15.25 21.89
CA LEU A 232 -4.86 14.28 21.66
C LEU A 232 -4.32 12.85 21.54
N ALA A 233 -3.15 12.69 20.94
CA ALA A 233 -2.50 11.39 20.83
C ALA A 233 -2.04 10.87 22.20
N LEU A 234 -1.52 11.74 23.08
CA LEU A 234 -1.19 11.36 24.47
C LEU A 234 -2.40 10.78 25.23
N GLN A 235 -3.60 11.34 25.02
CA GLN A 235 -4.83 10.81 25.62
C GLN A 235 -5.31 9.53 24.97
N ALA A 236 -5.28 9.48 23.61
CA ALA A 236 -5.81 8.35 22.86
C ALA A 236 -4.97 7.07 23.00
N PHE A 237 -3.69 7.22 23.21
CA PHE A 237 -2.71 6.14 23.32
C PHE A 237 -2.09 6.01 24.72
N GLU A 238 -2.81 6.51 25.74
CA GLU A 238 -2.38 6.36 27.13
C GLU A 238 -2.17 4.88 27.49
N GLY A 239 -0.99 4.56 28.03
CA GLY A 239 -0.62 3.18 28.38
C GLY A 239 -0.18 2.31 27.17
N VAL A 240 -0.21 2.83 25.93
CA VAL A 240 0.25 2.13 24.72
C VAL A 240 1.59 2.68 24.27
N TYR A 241 1.71 4.01 24.13
CA TYR A 241 2.93 4.70 23.73
C TYR A 241 3.31 5.79 24.73
N ASP A 242 4.60 5.95 24.99
CA ASP A 242 5.11 7.07 25.77
C ASP A 242 5.11 8.37 24.95
N ALA A 243 5.26 9.49 25.66
CA ALA A 243 5.24 10.83 25.11
C ALA A 243 6.34 11.06 24.04
N ALA A 244 7.55 10.56 24.31
CA ALA A 244 8.70 10.69 23.42
C ALA A 244 8.49 9.92 22.10
N THR A 245 7.94 8.72 22.18
CA THR A 245 7.58 7.90 21.02
C THR A 245 6.52 8.59 20.15
N ILE A 246 5.45 9.13 20.76
CA ILE A 246 4.40 9.84 20.03
C ILE A 246 4.98 11.09 19.34
N LEU A 247 5.80 11.88 20.05
CA LEU A 247 6.41 13.09 19.50
C LEU A 247 7.37 12.77 18.34
N ARG A 248 8.19 11.74 18.49
CA ARG A 248 9.12 11.26 17.45
C ARG A 248 8.37 10.93 16.16
N TRP A 249 7.29 10.16 16.25
CA TRP A 249 6.55 9.71 15.07
C TRP A 249 5.66 10.81 14.48
N LEU A 250 5.18 11.74 15.30
CA LEU A 250 4.49 12.92 14.79
C LEU A 250 5.43 13.84 13.99
N LYS A 251 6.67 14.05 14.47
CA LYS A 251 7.72 14.76 13.71
C LYS A 251 8.04 14.03 12.40
N THR A 252 8.17 12.71 12.44
CA THR A 252 8.39 11.89 11.25
C THR A 252 7.25 12.00 10.27
N PHE A 253 5.99 11.93 10.75
CA PHE A 253 4.80 12.12 9.93
C PHE A 253 4.83 13.45 9.18
N TYR A 254 4.98 14.58 9.85
CA TYR A 254 4.98 15.89 9.19
C TYR A 254 6.12 16.02 8.17
N ARG A 255 7.34 15.59 8.54
CA ARG A 255 8.48 15.62 7.63
C ARG A 255 8.19 14.86 6.34
N ARG A 256 7.70 13.63 6.46
CA ARG A 256 7.39 12.79 5.30
C ARG A 256 6.17 13.30 4.53
N PHE A 257 5.11 13.69 5.22
CA PHE A 257 3.88 14.18 4.61
C PHE A 257 4.13 15.36 3.66
N PHE A 258 4.98 16.30 4.03
CA PHE A 258 5.36 17.42 3.17
C PHE A 258 6.39 17.01 2.11
N ALA A 259 7.49 16.39 2.48
CA ALA A 259 8.58 16.04 1.57
C ALA A 259 8.15 15.08 0.44
N GLN A 260 7.14 14.25 0.67
CA GLN A 260 6.65 13.26 -0.28
C GLN A 260 5.42 13.73 -1.10
N GLN A 261 5.05 15.01 -1.02
CA GLN A 261 3.89 15.54 -1.74
C GLN A 261 3.98 15.32 -3.26
N PHE A 262 5.17 15.41 -3.84
CA PHE A 262 5.36 15.20 -5.29
C PHE A 262 4.83 13.83 -5.77
N LYS A 263 4.89 12.79 -4.93
CA LYS A 263 4.33 11.47 -5.24
C LYS A 263 2.80 11.52 -5.31
N ARG A 264 2.16 12.31 -4.44
CA ARG A 264 0.70 12.44 -4.42
C ARG A 264 0.15 13.26 -5.57
N SER A 265 0.94 14.14 -6.17
CA SER A 265 0.52 14.99 -7.30
C SER A 265 0.06 14.20 -8.52
N CYS A 266 0.53 12.97 -8.69
CA CYS A 266 0.19 12.09 -9.82
C CYS A 266 -0.58 10.81 -9.42
N LEU A 267 -1.23 10.81 -8.25
CA LEU A 267 -2.02 9.65 -7.83
C LEU A 267 -3.10 9.28 -8.85
N PRO A 268 -3.31 7.97 -9.09
CA PRO A 268 -4.42 7.50 -9.92
C PRO A 268 -5.77 7.84 -9.29
N ASP A 269 -6.84 7.68 -10.07
CA ASP A 269 -8.20 7.75 -9.55
C ASP A 269 -8.45 6.62 -8.54
N GLY A 270 -9.28 6.92 -7.56
CA GLY A 270 -9.72 5.96 -6.55
C GLY A 270 -11.00 6.42 -5.86
N PRO A 271 -11.68 5.53 -5.12
CA PRO A 271 -12.86 5.91 -4.36
C PRO A 271 -12.47 6.71 -3.12
N LYS A 272 -13.34 7.61 -2.68
CA LYS A 272 -13.31 8.16 -1.32
C LYS A 272 -14.23 7.30 -0.45
N VAL A 273 -13.63 6.50 0.43
CA VAL A 273 -14.36 5.56 1.30
C VAL A 273 -14.80 6.25 2.60
N GLY A 274 -13.88 6.95 3.24
CA GLY A 274 -14.12 7.67 4.49
C GLY A 274 -14.30 9.18 4.31
N SER A 275 -14.18 9.91 5.42
CA SER A 275 -14.25 11.39 5.44
C SER A 275 -12.93 12.07 5.07
N VAL A 276 -11.84 11.33 4.95
CA VAL A 276 -10.47 11.79 4.66
C VAL A 276 -9.95 11.09 3.43
N ALA A 277 -9.23 11.81 2.56
CA ALA A 277 -8.47 11.26 1.46
C ALA A 277 -7.30 12.19 1.12
N VAL A 278 -6.31 11.67 0.39
CA VAL A 278 -5.11 12.42 -0.04
C VAL A 278 -5.08 12.67 -1.54
N SER A 279 -6.22 12.51 -2.20
CA SER A 279 -6.34 12.72 -3.65
C SER A 279 -6.10 14.18 -4.05
N PRO A 280 -5.24 14.46 -5.04
CA PRO A 280 -4.99 15.82 -5.52
C PRO A 280 -6.19 16.40 -6.30
N ARG A 281 -7.19 15.57 -6.64
CA ARG A 281 -8.36 15.97 -7.42
C ARG A 281 -9.45 16.68 -6.63
N GLY A 282 -9.27 16.85 -5.33
CA GLY A 282 -10.25 17.58 -4.53
C GLY A 282 -9.98 17.59 -3.03
N ASP A 283 -9.38 16.53 -2.50
CA ASP A 283 -9.22 16.38 -1.05
C ASP A 283 -7.96 17.04 -0.50
N LEU A 284 -6.81 16.87 -1.16
CA LEU A 284 -5.53 17.43 -0.74
C LEU A 284 -4.82 18.12 -1.91
N ARG A 285 -5.09 19.41 -2.09
CA ARG A 285 -4.41 20.25 -3.06
C ARG A 285 -3.27 21.00 -2.39
N MET A 286 -2.09 20.42 -2.43
CA MET A 286 -0.88 20.97 -1.85
C MET A 286 0.22 21.02 -2.92
N PRO A 287 0.97 22.12 -3.06
CA PRO A 287 2.11 22.18 -3.96
C PRO A 287 3.21 21.20 -3.48
N SER A 288 3.97 20.65 -4.42
CA SER A 288 5.03 19.67 -4.13
C SER A 288 6.21 20.26 -3.35
N ASP A 289 6.37 21.57 -3.38
CA ASP A 289 7.40 22.35 -2.69
C ASP A 289 6.91 22.98 -1.38
N ALA A 290 5.74 22.60 -0.90
CA ALA A 290 5.23 23.05 0.40
C ALA A 290 6.20 22.66 1.54
N CYS A 291 6.44 23.62 2.44
CA CYS A 291 7.41 23.49 3.51
C CYS A 291 6.76 23.17 4.87
N ALA A 292 7.32 22.21 5.60
CA ALA A 292 6.86 21.83 6.94
C ALA A 292 7.46 22.69 8.08
N ALA A 293 8.28 23.71 7.79
CA ALA A 293 9.12 24.39 8.79
C ALA A 293 8.32 24.91 10.00
N LEU A 294 7.17 25.56 9.77
CA LEU A 294 6.36 26.11 10.87
C LEU A 294 5.77 25.01 11.76
N TRP A 295 5.33 23.87 11.18
CA TRP A 295 4.83 22.73 11.96
C TRP A 295 5.95 22.04 12.74
N MET A 296 7.14 21.95 12.16
CA MET A 296 8.30 21.36 12.83
C MET A 296 8.77 22.26 13.98
N GLN A 297 8.79 23.58 13.80
CA GLN A 297 9.11 24.53 14.87
C GLN A 297 8.15 24.38 16.05
N GLU A 298 6.83 24.33 15.81
CA GLU A 298 5.83 24.13 16.86
C GLU A 298 6.06 22.82 17.65
N LEU A 299 6.49 21.75 16.95
CA LEU A 299 6.81 20.47 17.60
C LEU A 299 8.15 20.49 18.35
N ASP A 300 9.11 21.31 17.94
CA ASP A 300 10.40 21.47 18.62
C ASP A 300 10.29 22.31 19.90
N GLU A 301 9.26 23.15 19.99
CA GLU A 301 8.93 23.95 21.19
C GLU A 301 8.19 23.13 22.28
N ILE A 302 7.75 21.91 21.96
CA ILE A 302 7.13 21.01 22.95
C ILE A 302 8.24 20.52 23.88
N VAL A 303 8.19 20.98 25.14
CA VAL A 303 9.04 20.48 26.20
C VAL A 303 8.42 19.22 26.78
N GLU A 304 9.17 18.15 26.83
CA GLU A 304 8.77 16.86 27.41
C GLU A 304 8.55 16.97 28.95
#